data_ff20284196a7fd09515f3321913c3f5f
#
_entry.id   ff20284196a7fd09515f3321913c3f5f
#
_cell.length_a   1.000
_cell.length_b   1.000
_cell.length_c   1.000
_cell.angle_alpha   90.00
_cell.angle_beta   90.00
_cell.angle_gamma   90.00
#
_symmetry.space_group_name_H-M   'P 1'
#
loop_
_entity.id
_entity.type
_entity.pdbx_description
1 polymer ?
#
loop_
_entity_poly.entity_id
_entity_poly.type
_entity_poly.pdbx_seq_one_letter_code
_entity_poly.pdbx_strand_id
1 'polypeptide(L)'
;AESRMEHTTTAKNLHLSVGANARTVASVTYVSMKNGSAGAMSISVTATSTGLFEDTTNSDSLVEDDLFALRVVTGAEAANTASRAFGCEWVSTVGPWYHLVNHANAETQAIDLTRYQPLAGEGANRTTETDTQMTLRHPAIVSKIALQISANTNDEAGTFTFRRATAASALALSITASTTGWFEANVPVGVLDSDLVDWDLTTAGTAGSITHEGAVVLVHVVPPNGRVVNG
;
A
#
# COMPACT_ATOMS: atom_id res chain seq x y z
N ALA A 1 -2.90 -5.14 -8.26
CA ALA A 1 -3.29 -5.15 -6.83
C ALA A 1 -4.26 -4.02 -6.56
N GLU A 2 -5.21 -4.24 -5.67
CA GLU A 2 -6.18 -3.26 -5.19
C GLU A 2 -5.91 -2.97 -3.74
N SER A 3 -6.11 -1.72 -3.32
CA SER A 3 -6.00 -1.30 -1.92
C SER A 3 -7.39 -1.08 -1.36
N ARG A 4 -7.71 -1.69 -0.24
CA ARG A 4 -8.97 -1.48 0.45
C ARG A 4 -8.93 -0.20 1.28
N MET A 5 -10.00 0.58 1.22
CA MET A 5 -10.13 1.80 2.01
C MET A 5 -10.65 1.48 3.40
N GLU A 6 -9.94 1.97 4.40
CA GLU A 6 -10.22 1.70 5.80
C GLU A 6 -11.10 2.79 6.47
N HIS A 7 -11.42 3.84 5.72
CA HIS A 7 -12.39 4.90 6.09
C HIS A 7 -12.74 5.75 4.88
N THR A 8 -13.77 6.57 5.02
CA THR A 8 -14.19 7.52 3.97
C THR A 8 -13.10 8.56 3.70
N THR A 9 -12.69 8.67 2.44
CA THR A 9 -11.62 9.56 2.00
C THR A 9 -11.86 10.03 0.57
N THR A 10 -11.13 11.05 0.14
CA THR A 10 -11.08 11.49 -1.26
C THR A 10 -9.65 11.33 -1.76
N ALA A 11 -9.48 10.56 -2.83
CA ALA A 11 -8.24 10.52 -3.60
C ALA A 11 -8.27 11.65 -4.64
N LYS A 12 -7.21 12.45 -4.71
CA LYS A 12 -7.04 13.54 -5.68
C LYS A 12 -5.56 13.76 -6.00
N ASN A 13 -5.28 14.67 -6.93
CA ASN A 13 -3.91 15.02 -7.31
C ASN A 13 -3.09 13.76 -7.69
N LEU A 14 -3.63 12.97 -8.63
CA LEU A 14 -2.88 11.82 -9.14
C LEU A 14 -1.61 12.30 -9.82
N HIS A 15 -0.46 11.76 -9.43
CA HIS A 15 0.83 12.09 -10.05
C HIS A 15 1.59 10.82 -10.44
N LEU A 16 2.36 10.94 -11.51
CA LEU A 16 3.12 9.87 -12.12
C LEU A 16 4.47 10.39 -12.59
N SER A 17 5.55 9.72 -12.20
CA SER A 17 6.89 9.96 -12.73
C SER A 17 7.25 8.90 -13.76
N VAL A 18 7.52 9.30 -15.00
CA VAL A 18 7.95 8.44 -16.10
C VAL A 18 9.44 8.64 -16.35
N GLY A 19 10.21 7.56 -16.14
CA GLY A 19 11.67 7.60 -16.31
C GLY A 19 12.16 7.34 -17.72
N ALA A 20 11.43 6.49 -18.47
CA ALA A 20 11.72 6.18 -19.85
C ALA A 20 10.41 5.88 -20.61
N ASN A 21 10.32 6.29 -21.86
CA ASN A 21 9.19 6.01 -22.74
C ASN A 21 9.70 5.74 -24.14
N ALA A 22 9.76 4.48 -24.52
CA ALA A 22 10.20 4.03 -25.84
C ALA A 22 9.08 4.02 -26.88
N ARG A 23 7.86 4.40 -26.49
CA ARG A 23 6.71 4.46 -27.41
C ARG A 23 6.86 5.64 -28.35
N THR A 24 6.51 5.45 -29.62
CA THR A 24 6.69 6.46 -30.67
C THR A 24 5.37 6.94 -31.28
N VAL A 25 4.30 6.17 -31.11
CA VAL A 25 2.98 6.43 -31.74
C VAL A 25 1.87 6.50 -30.70
N ALA A 26 1.74 5.49 -29.85
CA ALA A 26 0.60 5.34 -28.95
C ALA A 26 0.89 5.89 -27.54
N SER A 27 -0.08 6.61 -26.99
CA SER A 27 -0.06 7.06 -25.59
C SER A 27 -0.29 5.89 -24.62
N VAL A 28 0.14 6.08 -23.38
CA VAL A 28 -0.21 5.24 -22.22
C VAL A 28 -1.11 6.05 -21.31
N THR A 29 -2.23 5.47 -20.89
CA THR A 29 -3.16 6.13 -19.96
C THR A 29 -3.17 5.39 -18.63
N TYR A 30 -2.99 6.13 -17.56
CA TYR A 30 -3.10 5.66 -16.19
C TYR A 30 -4.43 6.16 -15.63
N VAL A 31 -5.29 5.25 -15.17
CA VAL A 31 -6.67 5.54 -14.75
C VAL A 31 -6.85 4.99 -13.34
N SER A 32 -7.37 5.83 -12.43
CA SER A 32 -7.83 5.34 -11.14
C SER A 32 -8.95 4.33 -11.32
N MET A 33 -9.01 3.36 -10.45
CA MET A 33 -10.06 2.33 -10.43
C MET A 33 -10.70 2.33 -9.05
N LYS A 34 -12.02 2.26 -9.03
CA LYS A 34 -12.82 2.10 -7.82
C LYS A 34 -13.74 0.90 -7.99
N ASN A 35 -13.61 -0.11 -7.12
CA ASN A 35 -14.43 -1.33 -7.14
C ASN A 35 -14.49 -1.98 -8.52
N GLY A 36 -13.33 -2.07 -9.21
CA GLY A 36 -13.23 -2.64 -10.53
C GLY A 36 -13.71 -1.75 -11.70
N SER A 37 -14.28 -0.58 -11.43
CA SER A 37 -14.73 0.40 -12.43
C SER A 37 -13.73 1.56 -12.55
N ALA A 38 -13.69 2.23 -13.73
CA ALA A 38 -12.87 3.42 -13.91
C ALA A 38 -13.36 4.56 -13.01
N GLY A 39 -12.42 5.15 -12.26
CA GLY A 39 -12.62 6.37 -11.50
C GLY A 39 -12.52 7.62 -12.36
N ALA A 40 -12.50 8.78 -11.70
CA ALA A 40 -12.47 10.08 -12.37
C ALA A 40 -11.04 10.54 -12.73
N MET A 41 -10.03 10.13 -11.97
CA MET A 41 -8.65 10.57 -12.18
C MET A 41 -7.98 9.79 -13.30
N SER A 42 -7.30 10.52 -14.22
CA SER A 42 -6.52 9.88 -15.29
C SER A 42 -5.36 10.75 -15.76
N ILE A 43 -4.26 10.11 -16.14
CA ILE A 43 -3.09 10.74 -16.75
C ILE A 43 -2.82 10.07 -18.09
N SER A 44 -2.75 10.84 -19.17
CA SER A 44 -2.32 10.36 -20.47
C SER A 44 -0.88 10.82 -20.74
N VAL A 45 0.01 9.86 -20.90
CA VAL A 45 1.43 10.09 -21.26
C VAL A 45 1.55 9.89 -22.77
N THR A 46 1.83 10.95 -23.49
CA THR A 46 2.04 10.89 -24.95
C THR A 46 3.32 10.12 -25.29
N ALA A 47 3.40 9.59 -26.49
CA ALA A 47 4.58 8.89 -26.99
C ALA A 47 5.84 9.75 -26.81
N THR A 48 6.96 9.12 -26.47
CA THR A 48 8.28 9.69 -26.20
C THR A 48 8.39 10.60 -24.95
N SER A 49 7.28 10.99 -24.35
CA SER A 49 7.29 11.91 -23.19
C SER A 49 7.75 11.22 -21.90
N THR A 50 8.59 11.93 -21.15
CA THR A 50 9.09 11.53 -19.83
C THR A 50 8.96 12.68 -18.84
N GLY A 51 9.14 12.43 -17.55
CA GLY A 51 9.05 13.43 -16.49
C GLY A 51 7.84 13.21 -15.57
N LEU A 52 7.42 14.29 -14.92
CA LEU A 52 6.27 14.30 -14.01
C LEU A 52 4.99 14.67 -14.78
N PHE A 53 3.94 13.89 -14.55
CA PHE A 53 2.60 14.11 -15.07
C PHE A 53 1.62 14.10 -13.91
N GLU A 54 0.59 14.96 -13.99
CA GLU A 54 -0.35 15.16 -12.91
C GLU A 54 -1.79 15.32 -13.43
N ASP A 55 -2.77 14.80 -12.66
CA ASP A 55 -4.18 15.16 -12.76
C ASP A 55 -4.58 15.86 -11.45
N THR A 56 -4.61 17.17 -11.48
CA THR A 56 -4.94 18.03 -10.34
C THR A 56 -6.39 18.48 -10.30
N THR A 57 -7.19 18.10 -11.29
CA THR A 57 -8.57 18.55 -11.46
C THR A 57 -9.61 17.54 -11.03
N ASN A 58 -9.32 16.26 -11.19
CA ASN A 58 -10.26 15.19 -10.88
C ASN A 58 -9.99 14.59 -9.49
N SER A 59 -11.02 13.95 -8.94
CA SER A 59 -10.93 13.25 -7.66
C SER A 59 -11.92 12.10 -7.59
N ASP A 60 -11.59 11.09 -6.78
CA ASP A 60 -12.46 9.96 -6.50
C ASP A 60 -12.85 9.95 -5.02
N SER A 61 -14.15 10.01 -4.74
CA SER A 61 -14.67 9.80 -3.38
C SER A 61 -14.77 8.32 -3.10
N LEU A 62 -14.17 7.89 -2.00
CA LEU A 62 -14.09 6.52 -1.55
C LEU A 62 -14.71 6.41 -0.15
N VAL A 63 -15.43 5.34 0.09
CA VAL A 63 -15.95 5.01 1.43
C VAL A 63 -15.17 3.82 2.00
N GLU A 64 -15.38 3.54 3.27
CA GLU A 64 -14.83 2.32 3.89
C GLU A 64 -15.25 1.10 3.07
N ASP A 65 -14.34 0.15 2.92
CA ASP A 65 -14.44 -1.07 2.11
C ASP A 65 -14.34 -0.88 0.59
N ASP A 66 -14.32 0.32 0.05
CA ASP A 66 -14.04 0.51 -1.38
C ASP A 66 -12.64 -0.01 -1.72
N LEU A 67 -12.53 -0.64 -2.87
CA LEU A 67 -11.25 -1.06 -3.45
C LEU A 67 -10.74 0.01 -4.41
N PHE A 68 -9.50 0.44 -4.22
CA PHE A 68 -8.83 1.42 -5.08
C PHE A 68 -7.60 0.82 -5.75
N ALA A 69 -7.43 1.09 -7.03
CA ALA A 69 -6.28 0.65 -7.81
C ALA A 69 -5.91 1.68 -8.90
N LEU A 70 -4.78 1.47 -9.53
CA LEU A 70 -4.39 2.16 -10.76
C LEU A 70 -4.33 1.16 -11.90
N ARG A 71 -5.06 1.43 -12.98
CA ARG A 71 -5.02 0.65 -14.23
C ARG A 71 -4.16 1.37 -15.25
N VAL A 72 -3.28 0.62 -15.90
CA VAL A 72 -2.50 1.09 -17.04
C VAL A 72 -3.13 0.58 -18.33
N VAL A 73 -3.45 1.49 -19.23
CA VAL A 73 -4.00 1.18 -20.55
C VAL A 73 -2.96 1.58 -21.59
N THR A 74 -2.48 0.61 -22.34
CA THR A 74 -1.50 0.81 -23.42
C THR A 74 -2.19 0.71 -24.77
N GLY A 75 -1.85 1.60 -25.70
CA GLY A 75 -2.23 1.46 -27.08
C GLY A 75 -1.46 0.34 -27.81
N ALA A 76 -1.87 0.02 -29.02
CA ALA A 76 -1.30 -1.06 -29.84
C ALA A 76 0.11 -0.72 -30.36
N GLU A 77 1.11 -0.81 -29.51
CA GLU A 77 2.52 -0.60 -29.85
C GLU A 77 3.39 -1.52 -28.99
N ALA A 78 4.34 -2.23 -29.59
CA ALA A 78 5.24 -3.15 -28.90
C ALA A 78 6.44 -2.44 -28.25
N ALA A 79 6.19 -1.31 -27.56
CA ALA A 79 7.23 -0.53 -26.89
C ALA A 79 6.82 -0.24 -25.44
N ASN A 80 7.82 -0.15 -24.58
CA ASN A 80 7.63 -0.05 -23.14
C ASN A 80 7.64 1.40 -22.64
N THR A 81 6.88 1.65 -21.58
CA THR A 81 6.97 2.84 -20.74
C THR A 81 7.39 2.39 -19.34
N ALA A 82 8.44 2.99 -18.79
CA ALA A 82 8.90 2.72 -17.44
C ALA A 82 8.44 3.84 -16.51
N SER A 83 7.42 3.59 -15.69
CA SER A 83 7.06 4.44 -14.56
C SER A 83 7.99 4.16 -13.38
N ARG A 84 8.44 5.24 -12.71
CA ARG A 84 9.31 5.18 -11.52
C ARG A 84 8.52 5.25 -10.23
N ALA A 85 7.48 6.09 -10.23
CA ALA A 85 6.63 6.28 -9.06
C ALA A 85 5.26 6.78 -9.51
N PHE A 86 4.25 6.44 -8.74
CA PHE A 86 2.93 7.05 -8.82
C PHE A 86 2.39 7.28 -7.41
N GLY A 87 1.46 8.20 -7.25
CA GLY A 87 0.80 8.48 -5.99
C GLY A 87 -0.38 9.40 -6.17
N CYS A 88 -1.15 9.56 -5.12
CA CYS A 88 -2.21 10.55 -5.02
C CYS A 88 -2.27 11.12 -3.60
N GLU A 89 -2.90 12.27 -3.46
CA GLU A 89 -3.22 12.87 -2.16
C GLU A 89 -4.50 12.24 -1.63
N TRP A 90 -4.47 11.87 -0.35
CA TRP A 90 -5.63 11.36 0.37
C TRP A 90 -6.16 12.41 1.34
N VAL A 91 -7.41 12.81 1.14
CA VAL A 91 -8.08 13.79 2.01
C VAL A 91 -9.17 13.09 2.79
N SER A 92 -8.94 12.90 4.09
CA SER A 92 -9.93 12.34 4.99
C SER A 92 -10.93 13.40 5.44
N THR A 93 -12.20 13.04 5.49
CA THR A 93 -13.27 13.90 6.03
C THR A 93 -13.45 13.75 7.55
N VAL A 94 -12.80 12.74 8.16
CA VAL A 94 -12.97 12.37 9.57
C VAL A 94 -11.75 12.68 10.44
N GLY A 95 -10.81 13.50 9.96
CA GLY A 95 -9.62 13.93 10.72
C GLY A 95 -8.31 13.69 9.96
N PRO A 96 -7.15 13.89 10.58
CA PRO A 96 -5.83 13.77 9.95
C PRO A 96 -5.41 12.31 9.79
N TRP A 97 -6.25 11.52 9.16
CA TRP A 97 -5.98 10.13 8.80
C TRP A 97 -5.41 10.04 7.41
N TYR A 98 -4.47 9.15 7.19
CA TYR A 98 -4.00 8.80 5.86
C TYR A 98 -3.69 7.30 5.77
N HIS A 99 -3.76 6.79 4.54
CA HIS A 99 -3.38 5.43 4.22
C HIS A 99 -1.93 5.39 3.76
N LEU A 100 -1.17 4.46 4.31
CA LEU A 100 0.06 4.01 3.69
C LEU A 100 -0.22 2.69 2.98
N VAL A 101 0.21 2.59 1.75
CA VAL A 101 -0.05 1.43 0.91
C VAL A 101 1.27 0.81 0.51
N ASN A 102 1.42 -0.45 0.84
CA ASN A 102 2.48 -1.31 0.37
C ASN A 102 1.90 -2.19 -0.74
N HIS A 103 2.49 -2.18 -1.92
CA HIS A 103 2.14 -3.05 -3.02
C HIS A 103 3.19 -4.15 -3.18
N ALA A 104 2.79 -5.38 -2.95
CA ALA A 104 3.54 -6.55 -3.33
C ALA A 104 3.01 -7.05 -4.69
N ASN A 105 3.88 -7.34 -5.62
CA ASN A 105 3.48 -7.92 -6.89
C ASN A 105 3.45 -9.45 -6.77
N ALA A 106 2.43 -9.98 -6.08
CA ALA A 106 2.29 -11.40 -5.78
C ALA A 106 3.55 -11.99 -5.10
N GLU A 107 4.04 -11.31 -4.05
CA GLU A 107 5.21 -11.78 -3.31
C GLU A 107 4.89 -13.07 -2.56
N THR A 108 5.69 -14.10 -2.83
CA THR A 108 5.52 -15.41 -2.21
C THR A 108 6.58 -15.65 -1.15
N GLN A 109 6.13 -16.06 0.03
CA GLN A 109 6.98 -16.47 1.14
C GLN A 109 6.80 -17.96 1.42
N ALA A 110 7.91 -18.71 1.41
CA ALA A 110 7.94 -20.10 1.84
C ALA A 110 7.74 -20.21 3.36
N ILE A 111 7.56 -21.43 3.84
CA ILE A 111 7.41 -21.75 5.27
C ILE A 111 8.66 -21.46 6.08
N ASP A 112 8.47 -21.36 7.38
CA ASP A 112 9.53 -21.23 8.41
C ASP A 112 10.49 -20.06 8.14
N LEU A 113 9.92 -18.93 7.70
CA LEU A 113 10.66 -17.72 7.37
C LEU A 113 10.04 -16.50 8.02
N THR A 114 10.90 -15.53 8.35
CA THR A 114 10.51 -14.14 8.61
C THR A 114 11.06 -13.25 7.51
N ARG A 115 10.20 -12.40 6.94
CA ARG A 115 10.56 -11.41 5.93
C ARG A 115 10.01 -10.05 6.31
N TYR A 116 10.77 -9.03 5.96
CA TYR A 116 10.47 -7.64 6.28
C TYR A 116 10.00 -6.89 5.03
N GLN A 117 9.13 -5.90 5.23
CA GLN A 117 8.57 -5.08 4.16
C GLN A 117 8.37 -3.63 4.64
N PRO A 118 8.52 -2.63 3.75
CA PRO A 118 8.24 -1.25 4.11
C PRO A 118 6.73 -1.02 4.30
N LEU A 119 6.35 0.00 5.08
CA LEU A 119 4.95 0.37 5.24
C LEU A 119 4.30 0.88 3.96
N ALA A 120 5.08 1.44 3.06
CA ALA A 120 4.59 2.04 1.82
C ALA A 120 5.56 1.78 0.67
N GLY A 121 5.03 1.78 -0.54
CA GLY A 121 5.79 1.58 -1.77
C GLY A 121 5.80 0.13 -2.23
N GLU A 122 6.89 -0.32 -2.85
CA GLU A 122 7.03 -1.70 -3.31
C GLU A 122 7.29 -2.65 -2.13
N GLY A 123 6.39 -3.59 -1.94
CA GLY A 123 6.40 -4.57 -0.86
C GLY A 123 7.22 -5.82 -1.14
N ALA A 124 8.45 -5.65 -1.62
CA ALA A 124 9.33 -6.80 -1.81
C ALA A 124 9.78 -7.39 -0.47
N ASN A 125 9.72 -8.72 -0.35
CA ASN A 125 10.19 -9.47 0.79
C ASN A 125 11.72 -9.32 0.99
N ARG A 126 12.15 -8.79 2.14
CA ARG A 126 13.57 -8.64 2.51
C ARG A 126 13.95 -9.56 3.64
N THR A 127 15.19 -10.01 3.64
CA THR A 127 15.75 -10.84 4.74
C THR A 127 16.29 -9.99 5.89
N THR A 128 16.57 -8.72 5.62
CA THR A 128 17.18 -7.78 6.56
C THR A 128 16.18 -6.66 6.87
N GLU A 129 15.86 -6.48 8.13
CA GLU A 129 14.89 -5.49 8.60
C GLU A 129 15.29 -4.05 8.24
N THR A 130 16.58 -3.72 8.34
CA THR A 130 17.08 -2.36 8.05
C THR A 130 16.87 -1.92 6.60
N ASP A 131 16.63 -2.86 5.68
CA ASP A 131 16.38 -2.54 4.26
C ASP A 131 14.94 -2.06 4.01
N THR A 132 14.06 -2.20 5.01
CA THR A 132 12.62 -1.89 4.91
C THR A 132 12.17 -0.80 5.86
N GLN A 133 12.99 -0.47 6.84
CA GLN A 133 12.66 0.51 7.87
C GLN A 133 12.51 1.92 7.30
N MET A 134 11.48 2.58 7.75
CA MET A 134 11.22 3.99 7.46
C MET A 134 10.82 4.74 8.74
N THR A 135 10.95 6.05 8.73
CA THR A 135 10.46 6.92 9.81
C THR A 135 9.22 7.66 9.36
N LEU A 136 8.24 7.79 10.24
CA LEU A 136 7.15 8.76 10.05
C LEU A 136 7.67 10.14 10.44
N ARG A 137 7.31 11.16 9.65
CA ARG A 137 7.82 12.54 9.87
C ARG A 137 7.18 13.24 11.05
N HIS A 138 6.14 12.67 11.62
CA HIS A 138 5.39 13.20 12.75
C HIS A 138 4.97 12.07 13.68
N PRO A 139 4.82 12.34 14.98
CA PRO A 139 4.20 11.38 15.89
C PRO A 139 2.83 10.96 15.35
N ALA A 140 2.55 9.68 15.42
CA ALA A 140 1.33 9.11 14.84
C ALA A 140 0.79 7.95 15.67
N ILE A 141 -0.45 7.59 15.42
CA ILE A 141 -1.06 6.33 15.88
C ILE A 141 -1.30 5.49 14.64
N VAL A 142 -0.66 4.34 14.56
CA VAL A 142 -0.96 3.30 13.57
C VAL A 142 -2.05 2.42 14.18
N SER A 143 -3.24 2.42 13.57
CA SER A 143 -4.43 1.86 14.25
C SER A 143 -4.99 0.62 13.59
N LYS A 144 -4.83 0.46 12.29
CA LYS A 144 -5.42 -0.65 11.55
C LYS A 144 -4.49 -1.09 10.43
N ILE A 145 -4.46 -2.39 10.19
CA ILE A 145 -3.81 -3.00 9.02
C ILE A 145 -4.80 -3.91 8.32
N ALA A 146 -4.74 -3.92 6.99
CA ALA A 146 -5.40 -4.89 6.14
C ALA A 146 -4.36 -5.48 5.17
N LEU A 147 -4.34 -6.80 5.04
CA LEU A 147 -3.43 -7.56 4.18
C LEU A 147 -4.23 -8.43 3.23
N GLN A 148 -3.92 -8.37 1.93
CA GLN A 148 -4.53 -9.23 0.93
C GLN A 148 -3.66 -10.46 0.66
N ILE A 149 -4.21 -11.64 0.86
CA ILE A 149 -3.60 -12.93 0.54
C ILE A 149 -4.25 -13.49 -0.72
N SER A 150 -3.48 -13.65 -1.79
CA SER A 150 -3.97 -14.19 -3.07
C SER A 150 -3.83 -15.70 -3.20
N ALA A 151 -2.83 -16.28 -2.55
CA ALA A 151 -2.67 -17.72 -2.45
C ALA A 151 -2.08 -18.11 -1.08
N ASN A 152 -2.58 -19.20 -0.51
CA ASN A 152 -2.09 -19.73 0.75
C ASN A 152 -2.22 -21.25 0.76
N THR A 153 -1.09 -21.92 0.66
CA THR A 153 -0.98 -23.39 0.76
C THR A 153 -0.29 -23.81 2.05
N ASN A 154 -0.02 -22.86 2.95
CA ASN A 154 0.65 -23.12 4.22
C ASN A 154 -0.22 -24.00 5.11
N ASP A 155 0.37 -25.00 5.75
CA ASP A 155 -0.31 -25.96 6.63
C ASP A 155 -0.50 -25.41 8.07
N GLU A 156 0.19 -24.33 8.42
CA GLU A 156 0.03 -23.64 9.70
C GLU A 156 -0.28 -22.15 9.52
N ALA A 157 -0.70 -21.49 10.60
CA ALA A 157 -0.98 -20.07 10.56
C ALA A 157 0.30 -19.24 10.40
N GLY A 158 0.22 -18.19 9.57
CA GLY A 158 1.23 -17.14 9.50
C GLY A 158 0.86 -15.94 10.38
N THR A 159 1.81 -15.06 10.63
CA THR A 159 1.58 -13.80 11.35
C THR A 159 2.16 -12.64 10.59
N PHE A 160 1.37 -11.57 10.40
CA PHE A 160 1.82 -10.31 9.84
C PHE A 160 1.80 -9.25 10.93
N THR A 161 2.97 -8.68 11.26
CA THR A 161 3.16 -7.85 12.45
C THR A 161 3.68 -6.47 12.10
N PHE A 162 3.08 -5.43 12.65
CA PHE A 162 3.65 -4.10 12.65
C PHE A 162 4.83 -4.03 13.63
N ARG A 163 5.96 -3.54 13.16
CA ARG A 163 7.18 -3.40 13.94
C ARG A 163 7.47 -1.94 14.24
N ARG A 164 7.97 -1.69 15.44
CA ARG A 164 8.39 -0.38 15.89
C ARG A 164 9.71 -0.50 16.63
N ALA A 165 10.69 0.29 16.26
CA ALA A 165 12.03 0.31 16.85
C ALA A 165 12.64 -1.12 16.94
N THR A 166 12.53 -1.89 15.86
CA THR A 166 13.00 -3.28 15.73
C THR A 166 12.26 -4.32 16.59
N ALA A 167 11.20 -3.94 17.26
CA ALA A 167 10.40 -4.83 18.08
C ALA A 167 9.00 -5.06 17.50
N ALA A 168 8.47 -6.27 17.66
CA ALA A 168 7.08 -6.57 17.35
C ALA A 168 6.14 -5.72 18.21
N SER A 169 5.11 -5.15 17.60
CA SER A 169 4.08 -4.41 18.32
C SER A 169 2.85 -5.28 18.61
N ALA A 170 1.88 -4.72 19.34
CA ALA A 170 0.59 -5.39 19.56
C ALA A 170 -0.29 -5.42 18.30
N LEU A 171 0.02 -4.60 17.27
CA LEU A 171 -0.71 -4.59 16.00
C LEU A 171 -0.17 -5.71 15.11
N ALA A 172 -0.81 -6.86 15.21
CA ALA A 172 -0.50 -8.06 14.45
C ALA A 172 -1.79 -8.73 14.00
N LEU A 173 -1.75 -9.37 12.84
CA LEU A 173 -2.85 -10.22 12.35
C LEU A 173 -2.37 -11.65 12.13
N SER A 174 -3.26 -12.61 12.41
CA SER A 174 -3.03 -14.01 12.12
C SER A 174 -3.63 -14.36 10.76
N ILE A 175 -2.83 -15.00 9.90
CA ILE A 175 -3.25 -15.52 8.61
C ILE A 175 -3.55 -16.99 8.81
N THR A 176 -4.82 -17.35 8.78
CA THR A 176 -5.24 -18.75 8.97
C THR A 176 -4.67 -19.64 7.87
N ALA A 177 -4.23 -20.84 8.23
CA ALA A 177 -3.71 -21.84 7.29
C ALA A 177 -4.69 -22.08 6.13
N SER A 178 -4.16 -22.23 4.92
CA SER A 178 -4.91 -22.55 3.70
C SER A 178 -6.08 -21.60 3.39
N THR A 179 -6.04 -20.35 3.87
CA THR A 179 -7.09 -19.34 3.59
C THR A 179 -6.55 -18.18 2.80
N THR A 180 -7.40 -17.60 1.95
CA THR A 180 -7.11 -16.43 1.11
C THR A 180 -8.11 -15.31 1.36
N GLY A 181 -7.85 -14.12 0.83
CA GLY A 181 -8.71 -12.95 0.96
C GLY A 181 -8.08 -11.86 1.82
N TRP A 182 -8.93 -10.99 2.37
CA TRP A 182 -8.51 -9.91 3.24
C TRP A 182 -8.45 -10.36 4.71
N PHE A 183 -7.34 -10.03 5.36
CA PHE A 183 -7.12 -10.21 6.80
C PHE A 183 -6.92 -8.84 7.42
N GLU A 184 -7.46 -8.62 8.62
CA GLU A 184 -7.43 -7.33 9.29
C GLU A 184 -7.07 -7.45 10.76
N ALA A 185 -6.39 -6.41 11.27
CA ALA A 185 -6.22 -6.18 12.69
C ALA A 185 -6.41 -4.71 13.02
N ASN A 186 -7.00 -4.44 14.18
CA ASN A 186 -7.31 -3.09 14.66
C ASN A 186 -6.84 -2.95 16.10
N VAL A 187 -5.56 -2.63 16.28
CA VAL A 187 -4.94 -2.40 17.58
C VAL A 187 -4.08 -1.13 17.48
N PRO A 188 -4.46 -0.01 18.10
CA PRO A 188 -3.71 1.22 17.98
C PRO A 188 -2.33 1.14 18.63
N VAL A 189 -1.31 1.56 17.89
CA VAL A 189 0.09 1.63 18.33
C VAL A 189 0.61 3.05 18.12
N GLY A 190 1.06 3.69 19.20
CA GLY A 190 1.70 5.01 19.14
C GLY A 190 3.11 4.89 18.53
N VAL A 191 3.43 5.81 17.63
CA VAL A 191 4.73 5.92 16.95
C VAL A 191 5.27 7.34 17.12
N LEU A 192 6.53 7.47 17.50
CA LEU A 192 7.24 8.74 17.56
C LEU A 192 7.87 9.07 16.19
N ASP A 193 8.22 10.32 15.98
CA ASP A 193 8.87 10.79 14.74
C ASP A 193 10.28 10.21 14.51
N SER A 194 10.90 9.68 15.55
CA SER A 194 12.23 9.02 15.49
C SER A 194 12.14 7.50 15.41
N ASP A 195 10.96 6.90 15.57
CA ASP A 195 10.82 5.46 15.51
C ASP A 195 11.03 4.94 14.08
N LEU A 196 11.82 3.89 13.96
CA LEU A 196 11.90 3.09 12.76
C LEU A 196 10.71 2.13 12.72
N VAL A 197 10.01 2.07 11.60
CA VAL A 197 8.80 1.27 11.43
C VAL A 197 8.83 0.48 10.12
N ASP A 198 8.31 -0.73 10.18
CA ASP A 198 8.15 -1.65 9.05
C ASP A 198 7.12 -2.75 9.39
N TRP A 199 7.01 -3.76 8.53
CA TRP A 199 6.25 -4.98 8.74
C TRP A 199 7.16 -6.19 8.76
N ASP A 200 6.75 -7.23 9.49
CA ASP A 200 7.22 -8.58 9.18
C ASP A 200 6.06 -9.51 8.82
N LEU A 201 6.33 -10.43 7.93
CA LEU A 201 5.53 -11.63 7.69
C LEU A 201 6.34 -12.82 8.17
N THR A 202 5.80 -13.50 9.18
CA THR A 202 6.37 -14.75 9.70
C THR A 202 5.47 -15.92 9.34
N THR A 203 6.05 -16.91 8.69
CA THR A 203 5.39 -18.16 8.34
C THR A 203 5.91 -19.29 9.20
N ALA A 204 5.05 -20.20 9.61
CA ALA A 204 5.37 -21.45 10.28
C ALA A 204 4.90 -22.62 9.42
N GLY A 205 5.16 -23.85 9.86
CA GLY A 205 4.65 -25.06 9.22
C GLY A 205 5.71 -25.95 8.60
N THR A 206 5.27 -27.03 8.01
CA THR A 206 6.13 -28.05 7.41
C THR A 206 6.01 -28.09 5.88
N ALA A 207 4.97 -27.47 5.33
CA ALA A 207 4.71 -27.43 3.88
C ALA A 207 3.94 -26.18 3.46
N GLY A 208 4.17 -25.71 2.25
CA GLY A 208 3.39 -24.67 1.60
C GLY A 208 4.07 -23.30 1.49
N SER A 209 3.27 -22.30 1.20
CA SER A 209 3.69 -20.90 1.08
C SER A 209 2.49 -19.97 1.21
N ILE A 210 2.77 -18.69 1.49
CA ILE A 210 1.80 -17.59 1.48
C ILE A 210 2.20 -16.62 0.38
N THR A 211 1.25 -16.24 -0.49
CA THR A 211 1.43 -15.17 -1.49
C THR A 211 0.51 -14.01 -1.14
N HIS A 212 1.06 -12.82 -1.02
CA HIS A 212 0.32 -11.60 -0.71
C HIS A 212 0.47 -10.55 -1.82
N GLU A 213 -0.54 -9.68 -1.95
CA GLU A 213 -0.61 -8.62 -2.97
C GLU A 213 -0.23 -7.25 -2.41
N GLY A 214 -0.15 -7.13 -1.10
CA GLY A 214 0.22 -5.90 -0.39
C GLY A 214 -0.62 -5.67 0.86
N ALA A 215 -0.25 -4.63 1.58
CA ALA A 215 -0.90 -4.22 2.82
C ALA A 215 -1.31 -2.75 2.77
N VAL A 216 -2.38 -2.43 3.47
CA VAL A 216 -2.83 -1.06 3.74
C VAL A 216 -2.76 -0.81 5.23
N VAL A 217 -2.24 0.33 5.62
CA VAL A 217 -2.22 0.77 7.00
C VAL A 217 -2.91 2.10 7.18
N LEU A 218 -3.71 2.21 8.23
CA LEU A 218 -4.35 3.45 8.63
C LEU A 218 -3.52 4.16 9.70
N VAL A 219 -3.10 5.37 9.37
CA VAL A 219 -2.25 6.20 10.23
C VAL A 219 -2.98 7.49 10.59
N HIS A 220 -3.01 7.81 11.89
CA HIS A 220 -3.50 9.07 12.42
C HIS A 220 -2.34 9.92 12.90
N VAL A 221 -2.12 11.07 12.29
CA VAL A 221 -1.10 12.02 12.73
C VAL A 221 -1.56 12.71 14.01
N VAL A 222 -0.73 12.67 15.06
CA VAL A 222 -0.97 13.41 16.28
C VAL A 222 -0.41 14.82 16.09
N PRO A 223 -1.24 15.88 16.14
CA PRO A 223 -0.76 17.24 16.04
C PRO A 223 0.28 17.54 17.13
N PRO A 224 1.33 18.32 16.84
CA PRO A 224 2.43 18.59 17.79
C PRO A 224 2.02 19.22 19.11
N ASN A 225 0.80 19.74 19.23
CA ASN A 225 0.27 20.37 20.44
C ASN A 225 -0.74 19.52 21.22
N GLY A 226 -0.87 18.24 20.94
CA GLY A 226 -1.69 17.31 21.72
C GLY A 226 -3.20 17.62 21.77
N ARG A 227 -3.70 18.57 20.99
CA ARG A 227 -5.12 18.83 20.88
C ARG A 227 -5.76 17.88 19.88
N VAL A 228 -6.33 16.80 20.39
CA VAL A 228 -7.39 16.11 19.68
C VAL A 228 -8.57 17.07 19.64
N VAL A 229 -8.83 17.66 18.50
CA VAL A 229 -10.06 18.43 18.28
C VAL A 229 -11.15 17.40 18.06
N ASN A 230 -11.83 17.01 19.14
CA ASN A 230 -13.09 16.29 19.04
C ASN A 230 -14.10 17.24 18.39
N GLY A 231 -14.43 16.97 17.12
CA GLY A 231 -15.55 17.59 16.43
C GLY A 231 -16.83 16.79 16.65
#